data_b7399fbd31bc741b5fb1d49f15bd4abe
#
_entry.id   b7399fbd31bc741b5fb1d49f15bd4abe
#
_cell.length_a   1.000
_cell.length_b   1.000
_cell.length_c   1.000
_cell.angle_alpha   90.00
_cell.angle_beta   90.00
_cell.angle_gamma   90.00
#
_symmetry.space_group_name_H-M   'P 1'
#
loop_
_entity.id
_entity.type
_entity.pdbx_description
1 polymer ?
#
loop_
_entity_poly.entity_id
_entity_poly.type
_entity_poly.pdbx_seq_one_letter_code
_entity_poly.pdbx_strand_id
1 'polypeptide(L)'
;MSRPDPLTRLIEQLQRLPGIGAKSAQRLAFHVLKTPREEIDRLVAAMQEVKDRVTYCSVCSNITDTDPCYFCTHPGRDQRVICVVEEPENVTAIEKTRDFRGMYHVLMGALSPLHGVGPDDLKIKDLLARVGNGGVDEVILATNPNVEGEATAIYLAKLLKPLGVRVTRIAMGVPVGSDLEYADEVTMLKAMEGRREV
;
A
#
# COMPACT_ATOMS: atom_id res chain seq x y z
N MET A 1 27.49 30.50 19.68
CA MET A 1 26.24 29.95 19.05
C MET A 1 25.31 29.56 20.19
N SER A 2 24.22 30.28 20.41
CA SER A 2 23.24 29.92 21.44
C SER A 2 22.55 28.61 21.03
N ARG A 3 22.36 27.73 22.01
CA ARG A 3 21.59 26.48 21.80
C ARG A 3 20.18 26.87 21.32
N PRO A 4 19.66 26.29 20.20
CA PRO A 4 18.31 26.63 19.80
C PRO A 4 17.34 26.29 20.94
N ASP A 5 16.38 27.19 21.19
CA ASP A 5 15.38 26.98 22.22
C ASP A 5 14.50 25.75 21.91
N PRO A 6 13.83 25.16 22.89
CA PRO A 6 13.03 23.95 22.69
C PRO A 6 11.95 24.11 21.62
N LEU A 7 11.36 25.29 21.45
CA LEU A 7 10.33 25.55 20.46
C LEU A 7 10.91 25.53 19.04
N THR A 8 12.08 26.16 18.85
CA THR A 8 12.81 26.13 17.56
C THR A 8 13.15 24.69 17.17
N ARG A 9 13.66 23.89 18.11
CA ARG A 9 13.96 22.46 17.84
C ARG A 9 12.71 21.67 17.43
N LEU A 10 11.58 21.92 18.08
CA LEU A 10 10.31 21.25 17.69
C LEU A 10 9.89 21.65 16.29
N ILE A 11 9.96 22.94 15.92
CA ILE A 11 9.66 23.43 14.58
C ILE A 11 10.54 22.73 13.55
N GLU A 12 11.84 22.63 13.79
CA GLU A 12 12.78 21.94 12.89
C GLU A 12 12.44 20.45 12.69
N GLN A 13 12.06 19.75 13.76
CA GLN A 13 11.66 18.34 13.64
C GLN A 13 10.35 18.18 12.89
N LEU A 14 9.36 19.04 13.11
CA LEU A 14 8.09 19.02 12.40
C LEU A 14 8.26 19.33 10.90
N GLN A 15 9.21 20.17 10.51
CA GLN A 15 9.53 20.46 9.11
C GLN A 15 10.12 19.25 8.34
N ARG A 16 10.62 18.24 9.04
CA ARG A 16 11.12 17.00 8.42
C ARG A 16 10.00 16.06 7.99
N LEU A 17 8.79 16.31 8.46
CA LEU A 17 7.62 15.49 8.06
C LEU A 17 7.16 15.91 6.66
N PRO A 18 6.85 14.92 5.77
CA PRO A 18 6.42 15.21 4.42
C PRO A 18 5.14 16.06 4.43
N GLY A 19 5.08 17.06 3.54
CA GLY A 19 3.93 17.98 3.45
C GLY A 19 3.88 19.08 4.52
N ILE A 20 4.81 19.11 5.49
CA ILE A 20 4.86 20.16 6.53
C ILE A 20 5.90 21.21 6.20
N GLY A 21 5.44 22.36 5.69
CA GLY A 21 6.27 23.54 5.47
C GLY A 21 6.48 24.38 6.74
N ALA A 22 7.35 25.40 6.66
CA ALA A 22 7.74 26.25 7.79
C ALA A 22 6.54 26.87 8.56
N LYS A 23 5.54 27.41 7.84
CA LYS A 23 4.34 27.99 8.46
C LYS A 23 3.51 26.96 9.23
N SER A 24 3.34 25.76 8.66
CA SER A 24 2.59 24.67 9.30
C SER A 24 3.32 24.16 10.52
N ALA A 25 4.65 23.95 10.43
CA ALA A 25 5.48 23.52 11.55
C ALA A 25 5.41 24.51 12.70
N GLN A 26 5.51 25.80 12.43
CA GLN A 26 5.37 26.84 13.45
C GLN A 26 4.00 26.81 14.14
N ARG A 27 2.90 26.71 13.35
CA ARG A 27 1.54 26.59 13.89
C ARG A 27 1.39 25.37 14.79
N LEU A 28 1.90 24.21 14.35
CA LEU A 28 1.86 22.96 15.12
C LEU A 28 2.66 23.08 16.42
N ALA A 29 3.85 23.66 16.38
CA ALA A 29 4.69 23.85 17.57
C ALA A 29 4.00 24.78 18.61
N PHE A 30 3.37 25.84 18.17
CA PHE A 30 2.56 26.69 19.07
C PHE A 30 1.30 26.01 19.58
N HIS A 31 0.69 25.12 18.78
CA HIS A 31 -0.41 24.28 19.27
C HIS A 31 0.07 23.35 20.38
N VAL A 32 1.17 22.63 20.17
CA VAL A 32 1.80 21.77 21.19
C VAL A 32 2.08 22.53 22.48
N LEU A 33 2.61 23.78 22.39
CA LEU A 33 2.90 24.61 23.54
C LEU A 33 1.65 24.94 24.37
N LYS A 34 0.50 25.10 23.72
CA LYS A 34 -0.79 25.49 24.36
C LYS A 34 -1.62 24.29 24.81
N THR A 35 -1.32 23.11 24.28
CA THR A 35 -2.05 21.86 24.57
C THR A 35 -1.67 21.32 25.95
N PRO A 36 -2.63 20.78 26.73
CA PRO A 36 -2.35 20.15 28.01
C PRO A 36 -1.29 19.04 27.89
N ARG A 37 -0.43 18.93 28.88
CA ARG A 37 0.68 17.96 28.91
C ARG A 37 0.24 16.53 28.63
N GLU A 38 -0.88 16.12 29.22
CA GLU A 38 -1.42 14.76 29.09
C GLU A 38 -1.81 14.41 27.65
N GLU A 39 -2.29 15.38 26.87
CA GLU A 39 -2.61 15.15 25.45
C GLU A 39 -1.35 15.00 24.60
N ILE A 40 -0.32 15.77 24.91
CA ILE A 40 0.97 15.66 24.23
C ILE A 40 1.66 14.35 24.59
N ASP A 41 1.62 13.94 25.84
CA ASP A 41 2.19 12.65 26.27
C ASP A 41 1.50 11.47 25.56
N ARG A 42 0.17 11.52 25.35
CA ARG A 42 -0.56 10.53 24.54
C ARG A 42 -0.13 10.50 23.07
N LEU A 43 0.08 11.67 22.47
CA LEU A 43 0.57 11.76 21.09
C LEU A 43 1.98 11.17 20.96
N VAL A 44 2.88 11.52 21.87
CA VAL A 44 4.25 11.00 21.89
C VAL A 44 4.25 9.50 22.09
N ALA A 45 3.45 8.99 23.02
CA ALA A 45 3.32 7.56 23.27
C ALA A 45 2.81 6.81 22.02
N ALA A 46 1.81 7.34 21.31
CA ALA A 46 1.30 6.74 20.08
C ALA A 46 2.35 6.70 18.97
N MET A 47 3.16 7.75 18.82
CA MET A 47 4.27 7.78 17.85
C MET A 47 5.34 6.73 18.18
N GLN A 48 5.69 6.57 19.46
CA GLN A 48 6.64 5.55 19.92
C GLN A 48 6.07 4.14 19.69
N GLU A 49 4.82 3.91 20.08
CA GLU A 49 4.16 2.60 19.93
C GLU A 49 4.16 2.11 18.47
N VAL A 50 3.91 3.01 17.50
CA VAL A 50 4.02 2.67 16.07
C VAL A 50 5.42 2.19 15.71
N LYS A 51 6.47 2.84 16.22
CA LYS A 51 7.85 2.45 15.94
C LYS A 51 8.27 1.17 16.62
N ASP A 52 7.73 0.89 17.80
CA ASP A 52 8.14 -0.24 18.64
C ASP A 52 7.35 -1.52 18.30
N ARG A 53 6.09 -1.38 17.90
CA ARG A 53 5.17 -2.53 17.74
C ARG A 53 4.78 -2.85 16.31
N VAL A 54 4.79 -1.85 15.40
CA VAL A 54 4.38 -2.08 14.02
C VAL A 54 5.56 -2.65 13.22
N THR A 55 5.32 -3.81 12.61
CA THR A 55 6.27 -4.54 11.77
C THR A 55 5.61 -5.01 10.48
N TYR A 56 6.33 -5.77 9.67
CA TYR A 56 5.79 -6.39 8.46
C TYR A 56 5.45 -7.86 8.74
N CYS A 57 4.28 -8.29 8.26
CA CYS A 57 3.85 -9.67 8.33
C CYS A 57 4.81 -10.59 7.57
N SER A 58 5.28 -11.66 8.23
CA SER A 58 6.18 -12.64 7.64
C SER A 58 5.60 -13.40 6.43
N VAL A 59 4.27 -13.43 6.29
CA VAL A 59 3.56 -14.15 5.22
C VAL A 59 3.22 -13.27 4.04
N CYS A 60 2.72 -12.04 4.27
CA CYS A 60 2.16 -11.21 3.20
C CYS A 60 2.81 -9.83 3.06
N SER A 61 3.77 -9.50 3.91
CA SER A 61 4.48 -8.21 3.96
C SER A 61 3.59 -6.99 4.23
N ASN A 62 2.32 -7.19 4.66
CA ASN A 62 1.50 -6.08 5.13
C ASN A 62 1.95 -5.60 6.51
N ILE A 63 1.67 -4.33 6.84
CA ILE A 63 1.92 -3.80 8.19
C ILE A 63 1.04 -4.49 9.23
N THR A 64 1.61 -4.76 10.40
CA THR A 64 0.90 -5.44 11.49
C THR A 64 1.60 -5.21 12.82
N ASP A 65 0.87 -5.36 13.92
CA ASP A 65 1.39 -5.42 15.28
C ASP A 65 1.47 -6.86 15.82
N THR A 66 0.96 -7.82 15.04
CA THR A 66 0.95 -9.26 15.40
C THR A 66 1.35 -10.09 14.17
N ASP A 67 2.37 -10.93 14.28
CA ASP A 67 2.85 -11.75 13.17
C ASP A 67 2.48 -13.25 13.37
N PRO A 68 1.81 -13.89 12.38
CA PRO A 68 1.27 -13.34 11.15
C PRO A 68 0.09 -12.38 11.35
N CYS A 69 -0.14 -11.46 10.39
CA CYS A 69 -1.18 -10.45 10.50
C CYS A 69 -2.60 -11.03 10.51
N TYR A 70 -3.56 -10.18 10.93
CA TYR A 70 -4.98 -10.52 10.96
C TYR A 70 -5.49 -11.13 9.64
N PHE A 71 -5.10 -10.59 8.48
CA PHE A 71 -5.55 -11.11 7.20
C PHE A 71 -5.01 -12.51 6.90
N CYS A 72 -3.82 -12.85 7.37
CA CYS A 72 -3.21 -14.16 7.15
C CYS A 72 -3.75 -15.24 8.11
N THR A 73 -4.28 -14.85 9.25
CA THR A 73 -4.75 -15.79 10.29
C THR A 73 -6.27 -15.94 10.37
N HIS A 74 -7.03 -15.02 9.75
CA HIS A 74 -8.48 -15.00 9.86
C HIS A 74 -9.12 -16.17 9.11
N PRO A 75 -9.89 -17.06 9.79
CA PRO A 75 -10.41 -18.31 9.21
C PRO A 75 -11.48 -18.10 8.12
N GLY A 76 -12.13 -16.92 8.07
CA GLY A 76 -13.14 -16.59 7.08
C GLY A 76 -12.57 -16.09 5.74
N ARG A 77 -11.24 -16.13 5.54
CA ARG A 77 -10.61 -15.73 4.29
C ARG A 77 -10.30 -16.92 3.39
N ASP A 78 -10.53 -16.74 2.08
CA ASP A 78 -10.21 -17.74 1.07
C ASP A 78 -8.70 -17.72 0.78
N GLN A 79 -8.00 -18.74 1.24
CA GLN A 79 -6.56 -18.88 1.05
C GLN A 79 -6.16 -19.21 -0.39
N ARG A 80 -7.13 -19.58 -1.25
CA ARG A 80 -6.89 -19.92 -2.65
C ARG A 80 -6.81 -18.69 -3.57
N VAL A 81 -7.17 -17.51 -3.05
CA VAL A 81 -7.16 -16.25 -3.82
C VAL A 81 -6.20 -15.26 -3.16
N ILE A 82 -5.21 -14.78 -3.90
CA ILE A 82 -4.25 -13.78 -3.42
C ILE A 82 -4.40 -12.49 -4.24
N CYS A 83 -4.67 -11.37 -3.56
CA CYS A 83 -4.60 -10.04 -4.16
C CYS A 83 -3.22 -9.43 -3.90
N VAL A 84 -2.50 -9.14 -4.97
CA VAL A 84 -1.15 -8.57 -4.94
C VAL A 84 -1.25 -7.06 -5.12
N VAL A 85 -0.70 -6.31 -4.18
CA VAL A 85 -0.68 -4.84 -4.17
C VAL A 85 0.75 -4.32 -4.03
N GLU A 86 0.98 -3.05 -4.36
CA GLU A 86 2.29 -2.41 -4.23
C GLU A 86 2.62 -2.07 -2.79
N GLU A 87 1.69 -1.41 -2.08
CA GLU A 87 1.91 -0.84 -0.75
C GLU A 87 0.83 -1.28 0.25
N PRO A 88 1.12 -1.26 1.56
CA PRO A 88 0.15 -1.61 2.61
C PRO A 88 -1.13 -0.76 2.57
N GLU A 89 -1.04 0.51 2.18
CA GLU A 89 -2.19 1.41 2.06
C GLU A 89 -3.21 0.91 1.02
N ASN A 90 -2.75 0.21 -0.02
CA ASN A 90 -3.62 -0.38 -1.03
C ASN A 90 -4.51 -1.49 -0.43
N VAL A 91 -3.99 -2.27 0.53
CA VAL A 91 -4.80 -3.24 1.29
C VAL A 91 -5.96 -2.53 1.98
N THR A 92 -5.68 -1.41 2.66
CA THR A 92 -6.70 -0.61 3.34
C THR A 92 -7.76 -0.09 2.37
N ALA A 93 -7.36 0.31 1.16
CA ALA A 93 -8.28 0.80 0.14
C ALA A 93 -9.24 -0.31 -0.34
N ILE A 94 -8.74 -1.53 -0.54
CA ILE A 94 -9.55 -2.69 -0.95
C ILE A 94 -10.49 -3.12 0.20
N GLU A 95 -10.00 -3.19 1.42
CA GLU A 95 -10.79 -3.58 2.60
C GLU A 95 -11.97 -2.62 2.89
N LYS A 96 -11.89 -1.35 2.49
CA LYS A 96 -13.02 -0.41 2.59
C LYS A 96 -14.26 -0.89 1.82
N THR A 97 -14.10 -1.71 0.80
CA THR A 97 -15.23 -2.30 0.03
C THR A 97 -16.01 -3.33 0.85
N ARG A 98 -15.37 -3.96 1.85
CA ARG A 98 -15.90 -5.04 2.69
C ARG A 98 -16.36 -6.29 1.92
N ASP A 99 -15.99 -6.42 0.66
CA ASP A 99 -16.41 -7.50 -0.24
C ASP A 99 -15.32 -8.53 -0.47
N PHE A 100 -14.06 -8.10 -0.61
CA PHE A 100 -12.95 -9.00 -0.87
C PHE A 100 -12.66 -9.91 0.32
N ARG A 101 -12.65 -11.23 0.09
CA ARG A 101 -12.42 -12.27 1.11
C ARG A 101 -11.15 -13.08 0.92
N GLY A 102 -10.36 -12.79 -0.10
CA GLY A 102 -9.09 -13.46 -0.35
C GLY A 102 -7.97 -12.97 0.57
N MET A 103 -6.79 -13.50 0.35
CA MET A 103 -5.55 -13.13 1.02
C MET A 103 -4.87 -11.95 0.32
N TYR A 104 -3.92 -11.31 1.00
CA TYR A 104 -3.10 -10.25 0.40
C TYR A 104 -1.64 -10.66 0.26
N HIS A 105 -0.94 -9.98 -0.65
CA HIS A 105 0.51 -9.96 -0.71
C HIS A 105 0.97 -8.55 -1.11
N VAL A 106 1.82 -7.94 -0.30
CA VAL A 106 2.35 -6.59 -0.52
C VAL A 106 3.75 -6.70 -1.10
N LEU A 107 3.98 -6.05 -2.24
CA LEU A 107 5.27 -6.08 -2.94
C LEU A 107 6.32 -5.16 -2.33
N MET A 108 5.90 -4.15 -1.55
CA MET A 108 6.72 -3.06 -1.02
C MET A 108 7.29 -2.17 -2.13
N GLY A 109 6.49 -1.88 -3.15
CA GLY A 109 6.82 -1.03 -4.28
C GLY A 109 6.39 -1.59 -5.64
N ALA A 110 6.89 -0.95 -6.70
CA ALA A 110 6.73 -1.35 -8.10
C ALA A 110 8.08 -1.35 -8.79
N LEU A 111 8.22 -2.10 -9.90
CA LEU A 111 9.41 -2.05 -10.75
C LEU A 111 9.58 -0.65 -11.32
N SER A 112 10.72 -0.03 -11.04
CA SER A 112 11.05 1.30 -11.52
C SER A 112 12.54 1.40 -11.86
N PRO A 113 12.94 1.02 -13.08
CA PRO A 113 14.35 1.10 -13.50
C PRO A 113 14.93 2.52 -13.42
N LEU A 114 14.10 3.54 -13.64
CA LEU A 114 14.50 4.94 -13.52
C LEU A 114 14.89 5.33 -12.08
N HIS A 115 14.27 4.71 -11.10
CA HIS A 115 14.57 4.92 -9.68
C HIS A 115 15.46 3.81 -9.09
N GLY A 116 15.97 2.91 -9.94
CA GLY A 116 16.85 1.81 -9.52
C GLY A 116 16.15 0.67 -8.78
N VAL A 117 14.80 0.59 -8.84
CA VAL A 117 14.03 -0.47 -8.19
C VAL A 117 13.89 -1.67 -9.14
N GLY A 118 14.58 -2.75 -8.81
CA GLY A 118 14.55 -4.01 -9.54
C GLY A 118 13.67 -5.08 -8.86
N PRO A 119 13.56 -6.27 -9.49
CA PRO A 119 12.75 -7.37 -8.92
C PRO A 119 13.24 -7.87 -7.56
N ASP A 120 14.53 -7.73 -7.27
CA ASP A 120 15.13 -8.18 -6.01
C ASP A 120 14.87 -7.22 -4.84
N ASP A 121 14.48 -5.99 -5.13
CA ASP A 121 14.10 -4.99 -4.13
C ASP A 121 12.65 -5.17 -3.66
N LEU A 122 11.87 -5.97 -4.40
CA LEU A 122 10.46 -6.23 -4.15
C LEU A 122 10.22 -7.62 -3.54
N LYS A 123 9.08 -7.79 -2.87
CA LYS A 123 8.66 -9.06 -2.26
C LYS A 123 8.13 -10.09 -3.28
N ILE A 124 8.72 -10.12 -4.48
CA ILE A 124 8.31 -11.01 -5.57
C ILE A 124 8.70 -12.46 -5.29
N LYS A 125 9.91 -12.71 -4.74
CA LYS A 125 10.36 -14.07 -4.40
C LYS A 125 9.45 -14.73 -3.38
N ASP A 126 9.02 -13.96 -2.38
CA ASP A 126 8.11 -14.44 -1.32
C ASP A 126 6.73 -14.80 -1.91
N LEU A 127 6.22 -14.00 -2.86
CA LEU A 127 4.99 -14.32 -3.60
C LEU A 127 5.12 -15.63 -4.37
N LEU A 128 6.20 -15.79 -5.15
CA LEU A 128 6.41 -17.00 -5.96
C LEU A 128 6.54 -18.25 -5.09
N ALA A 129 7.27 -18.17 -3.98
CA ALA A 129 7.38 -19.26 -3.01
C ALA A 129 6.00 -19.63 -2.43
N ARG A 130 5.19 -18.62 -2.08
CA ARG A 130 3.85 -18.82 -1.54
C ARG A 130 2.92 -19.51 -2.53
N VAL A 131 2.93 -19.09 -3.80
CA VAL A 131 2.13 -19.71 -4.88
C VAL A 131 2.67 -21.10 -5.22
N GLY A 132 3.99 -21.27 -5.28
CA GLY A 132 4.66 -22.53 -5.61
C GLY A 132 4.44 -23.64 -4.57
N ASN A 133 4.14 -23.32 -3.32
CA ASN A 133 3.78 -24.29 -2.29
C ASN A 133 2.40 -24.93 -2.51
N GLY A 134 1.63 -24.45 -3.50
CA GLY A 134 0.32 -24.98 -3.88
C GLY A 134 -0.83 -24.42 -3.05
N GLY A 135 -2.06 -24.76 -3.49
CA GLY A 135 -3.29 -24.32 -2.81
C GLY A 135 -3.77 -22.92 -3.19
N VAL A 136 -3.11 -22.25 -4.15
CA VAL A 136 -3.54 -20.97 -4.71
C VAL A 136 -4.14 -21.21 -6.11
N ASP A 137 -5.39 -20.84 -6.29
CA ASP A 137 -6.12 -20.97 -7.56
C ASP A 137 -6.03 -19.69 -8.40
N GLU A 138 -6.00 -18.54 -7.74
CA GLU A 138 -5.99 -17.23 -8.41
C GLU A 138 -5.07 -16.22 -7.74
N VAL A 139 -4.33 -15.48 -8.57
CA VAL A 139 -3.58 -14.29 -8.19
C VAL A 139 -4.16 -13.08 -8.93
N ILE A 140 -4.73 -12.14 -8.17
CA ILE A 140 -5.26 -10.88 -8.67
C ILE A 140 -4.16 -9.84 -8.58
N LEU A 141 -3.72 -9.30 -9.71
CA LEU A 141 -2.74 -8.23 -9.77
C LEU A 141 -3.45 -6.88 -9.60
N ALA A 142 -3.27 -6.25 -8.44
CA ALA A 142 -3.87 -4.98 -8.06
C ALA A 142 -2.79 -3.88 -7.87
N THR A 143 -1.77 -3.89 -8.73
CA THR A 143 -0.79 -2.80 -8.83
C THR A 143 -1.45 -1.56 -9.42
N ASN A 144 -0.87 -0.39 -9.18
CA ASN A 144 -1.43 0.87 -9.67
C ASN A 144 -1.57 0.91 -11.21
N PRO A 145 -2.59 1.60 -11.76
CA PRO A 145 -2.79 1.72 -13.20
C PRO A 145 -1.90 2.82 -13.82
N ASN A 146 -0.61 2.82 -13.46
CA ASN A 146 0.43 3.67 -14.02
C ASN A 146 1.49 2.83 -14.75
N VAL A 147 2.46 3.46 -15.38
CA VAL A 147 3.49 2.78 -16.19
C VAL A 147 4.27 1.74 -15.38
N GLU A 148 4.66 2.07 -14.14
CA GLU A 148 5.45 1.19 -13.27
C GLU A 148 4.60 0.02 -12.78
N GLY A 149 3.36 0.28 -12.37
CA GLY A 149 2.43 -0.77 -11.92
C GLY A 149 2.01 -1.72 -13.05
N GLU A 150 1.84 -1.23 -14.28
CA GLU A 150 1.60 -2.09 -15.45
C GLU A 150 2.82 -2.94 -15.79
N ALA A 151 4.03 -2.36 -15.79
CA ALA A 151 5.26 -3.10 -16.01
C ALA A 151 5.43 -4.21 -14.95
N THR A 152 5.12 -3.91 -13.69
CA THR A 152 5.13 -4.84 -12.58
C THR A 152 4.12 -5.96 -12.78
N ALA A 153 2.88 -5.63 -13.17
CA ALA A 153 1.84 -6.62 -13.44
C ALA A 153 2.23 -7.58 -14.58
N ILE A 154 2.75 -7.04 -15.68
CA ILE A 154 3.22 -7.85 -16.83
C ILE A 154 4.37 -8.78 -16.41
N TYR A 155 5.32 -8.27 -15.63
CA TYR A 155 6.43 -9.05 -15.12
C TYR A 155 5.95 -10.19 -14.22
N LEU A 156 5.09 -9.90 -13.24
CA LEU A 156 4.50 -10.90 -12.35
C LEU A 156 3.70 -11.95 -13.12
N ALA A 157 2.90 -11.54 -14.10
CA ALA A 157 2.12 -12.46 -14.91
C ALA A 157 3.00 -13.47 -15.66
N LYS A 158 4.17 -13.05 -16.16
CA LYS A 158 5.15 -13.94 -16.80
C LYS A 158 5.72 -14.99 -15.85
N LEU A 159 5.92 -14.62 -14.57
CA LEU A 159 6.45 -15.53 -13.56
C LEU A 159 5.38 -16.46 -12.98
N LEU A 160 4.16 -16.00 -12.83
CA LEU A 160 3.07 -16.74 -12.17
C LEU A 160 2.36 -17.72 -13.10
N LYS A 161 2.17 -17.38 -14.39
CA LYS A 161 1.49 -18.27 -15.36
C LYS A 161 2.10 -19.65 -15.48
N PRO A 162 3.45 -19.82 -15.49
CA PRO A 162 4.07 -21.16 -15.54
C PRO A 162 3.79 -22.01 -14.31
N LEU A 163 3.39 -21.42 -13.17
CA LEU A 163 3.01 -22.12 -11.94
C LEU A 163 1.59 -22.71 -12.01
N GLY A 164 0.85 -22.52 -13.12
CA GLY A 164 -0.47 -23.06 -13.32
C GLY A 164 -1.59 -22.34 -12.58
N VAL A 165 -1.31 -21.19 -11.96
CA VAL A 165 -2.30 -20.36 -11.25
C VAL A 165 -3.01 -19.42 -12.24
N ARG A 166 -4.30 -19.16 -12.02
CA ARG A 166 -5.04 -18.14 -12.75
C ARG A 166 -4.53 -16.75 -12.36
N VAL A 167 -4.09 -15.97 -13.33
CA VAL A 167 -3.61 -14.61 -13.10
C VAL A 167 -4.63 -13.63 -13.70
N THR A 168 -5.18 -12.78 -12.86
CA THR A 168 -6.15 -11.74 -13.24
C THR A 168 -5.63 -10.35 -12.91
N ARG A 169 -6.24 -9.32 -13.47
CA ARG A 169 -5.92 -7.91 -13.24
C ARG A 169 -7.16 -7.18 -12.76
N ILE A 170 -7.04 -6.26 -11.82
CA ILE A 170 -8.17 -5.37 -11.48
C ILE A 170 -8.63 -4.62 -12.72
N ALA A 171 -9.94 -4.40 -12.82
CA ALA A 171 -10.54 -3.68 -13.93
C ALA A 171 -10.05 -2.22 -13.96
N MET A 172 -9.86 -1.72 -15.17
CA MET A 172 -9.50 -0.31 -15.42
C MET A 172 -10.60 0.31 -16.28
N GLY A 173 -10.83 1.60 -16.09
CA GLY A 173 -11.81 2.33 -16.87
C GLY A 173 -12.38 3.54 -16.13
N VAL A 174 -13.51 4.04 -16.63
CA VAL A 174 -14.19 5.22 -16.08
C VAL A 174 -14.68 4.92 -14.67
N PRO A 175 -14.35 5.78 -13.67
CA PRO A 175 -14.82 5.61 -12.31
C PRO A 175 -16.34 5.72 -12.21
N VAL A 176 -16.94 4.91 -11.32
CA VAL A 176 -18.38 5.01 -11.04
C VAL A 176 -18.73 6.38 -10.45
N GLY A 177 -19.73 7.04 -11.01
CA GLY A 177 -20.19 8.37 -10.59
C GLY A 177 -19.49 9.54 -11.29
N SER A 178 -18.60 9.27 -12.28
CA SER A 178 -18.10 10.32 -13.16
C SER A 178 -18.81 10.32 -14.52
N ASP A 179 -18.90 11.49 -15.15
CA ASP A 179 -19.42 11.62 -16.51
C ASP A 179 -18.33 11.25 -17.53
N LEU A 180 -18.77 10.63 -18.64
CA LEU A 180 -17.85 10.15 -19.70
C LEU A 180 -17.02 11.27 -20.32
N GLU A 181 -17.55 12.49 -20.38
CA GLU A 181 -16.90 13.65 -20.99
C GLU A 181 -15.64 14.11 -20.24
N TYR A 182 -15.48 13.74 -18.96
CA TYR A 182 -14.29 14.06 -18.15
C TYR A 182 -13.22 12.96 -18.17
N ALA A 183 -13.50 11.83 -18.81
CA ALA A 183 -12.51 10.77 -18.93
C ALA A 183 -11.45 11.14 -20.00
N ASP A 184 -10.18 10.99 -19.63
CA ASP A 184 -9.10 11.13 -20.61
C ASP A 184 -9.10 9.98 -21.63
N GLU A 185 -8.36 10.15 -22.74
CA GLU A 185 -8.33 9.20 -23.85
C GLU A 185 -7.87 7.80 -23.41
N VAL A 186 -6.88 7.71 -22.51
CA VAL A 186 -6.34 6.43 -22.05
C VAL A 186 -7.35 5.71 -21.17
N THR A 187 -8.00 6.42 -20.26
CA THR A 187 -9.07 5.90 -19.40
C THR A 187 -10.23 5.38 -20.24
N MET A 188 -10.64 6.14 -21.27
CA MET A 188 -11.72 5.73 -22.17
C MET A 188 -11.32 4.50 -22.99
N LEU A 189 -10.09 4.44 -23.51
CA LEU A 189 -9.58 3.26 -24.22
C LEU A 189 -9.63 2.03 -23.35
N LYS A 190 -9.16 2.11 -22.10
CA LYS A 190 -9.17 1.00 -21.13
C LYS A 190 -10.59 0.56 -20.78
N ALA A 191 -11.53 1.50 -20.64
CA ALA A 191 -12.94 1.19 -20.42
C ALA A 191 -13.55 0.39 -21.61
N MET A 192 -13.24 0.80 -22.84
CA MET A 192 -13.72 0.11 -24.04
C MET A 192 -13.08 -1.27 -24.25
N GLU A 193 -11.77 -1.41 -23.93
CA GLU A 193 -11.09 -2.71 -23.95
C GLU A 193 -11.69 -3.68 -22.90
N GLY A 194 -11.95 -3.18 -21.69
CA GLY A 194 -12.48 -3.95 -20.57
C GLY A 194 -14.00 -4.09 -20.53
N ARG A 195 -14.74 -3.69 -21.59
CA ARG A 195 -16.21 -3.77 -21.63
C ARG A 195 -16.71 -5.18 -21.41
N ARG A 196 -17.83 -5.31 -20.70
CA ARG A 196 -18.47 -6.59 -20.38
C ARG A 196 -19.79 -6.72 -21.12
N GLU A 197 -20.17 -7.95 -21.39
CA GLU A 197 -21.54 -8.29 -21.83
C GLU A 197 -22.51 -8.04 -20.67
N VAL A 198 -23.75 -7.55 -20.98
CA VAL A 198 -24.78 -7.19 -20.01
C VAL A 198 -25.95 -8.16 -20.14
#